data_9efdd6d68c67599f47447981cda3077d
#
_entry.id   9efdd6d68c67599f47447981cda3077d
#
_cell.length_a   1.000
_cell.length_b   1.000
_cell.length_c   1.000
_cell.angle_alpha   90.00
_cell.angle_beta   90.00
_cell.angle_gamma   90.00
#
_symmetry.space_group_name_H-M   'P 1'
#
loop_
_entity.id
_entity.type
_entity.pdbx_description
1 polymer ?
#
loop_
_entity_poly.entity_id
_entity_poly.type
_entity_poly.pdbx_seq_one_letter_code
_entity_poly.pdbx_strand_id
1 'polypeptide(L)'
;MQTDMTVGKPMKMLLNFTIPVFLGNVFQQLYSMADAVIVGKFVGTKGLAAVGATGTITFLIIGFLMGVTTGVTVLTSQKFGAGRMDEMRKTVGNAAILSAVIAVVMTAVSMLGMHRLLVFMHTPEDIFDGAYGYIMIICAGIFTQVLYNLVSSILRALGNSKTPLYFLILAAGLNIVLDLVFIIFFHWGAPGAAWATVISQGVSGVLCLIYMWKAVPELKMKKEDWYFNRDIAVKQISVGIPMGLQYSITAIGGMMVQSSLNILGSYAVAAFTAGSKIDNIFTQAFVAIGTTMSTYSAQNVGARKLDRVRQGFRCADVIG
;
A
#
# COMPACT_ATOMS: atom_id res chain seq x y z
N MET A 1 -13.80 9.56 13.17
CA MET A 1 -13.23 10.02 14.46
C MET A 1 -11.74 10.13 14.29
N GLN A 2 -11.22 11.33 14.38
CA GLN A 2 -9.78 11.60 14.36
C GLN A 2 -9.25 11.42 15.78
N THR A 3 -8.05 10.89 15.91
CA THR A 3 -7.42 10.69 17.21
C THR A 3 -6.17 11.56 17.29
N ASP A 4 -6.20 12.57 18.13
CA ASP A 4 -5.00 13.34 18.46
C ASP A 4 -4.06 12.46 19.29
N MET A 5 -2.95 12.03 18.67
CA MET A 5 -1.96 11.16 19.31
C MET A 5 -1.01 11.92 20.25
N THR A 6 -1.17 13.23 20.37
CA THR A 6 -0.34 14.05 21.27
C THR A 6 -0.87 14.10 22.71
N VAL A 7 -2.06 13.50 22.99
CA VAL A 7 -2.73 13.51 24.29
C VAL A 7 -3.16 12.08 24.67
N GLY A 8 -3.13 11.74 25.96
CA GLY A 8 -3.55 10.43 26.47
C GLY A 8 -2.40 9.43 26.70
N LYS A 9 -2.73 8.20 27.11
CA LYS A 9 -1.74 7.14 27.41
C LYS A 9 -1.16 6.56 26.11
N PRO A 10 0.18 6.60 25.86
CA PRO A 10 0.79 6.14 24.61
C PRO A 10 0.42 4.71 24.24
N MET A 11 0.54 3.76 25.17
CA MET A 11 0.24 2.34 24.95
C MET A 11 -1.17 2.13 24.39
N LYS A 12 -2.19 2.74 25.01
CA LYS A 12 -3.58 2.59 24.55
C LYS A 12 -3.80 3.19 23.15
N MET A 13 -3.14 4.29 22.86
CA MET A 13 -3.24 4.97 21.56
C MET A 13 -2.57 4.14 20.46
N LEU A 14 -1.37 3.62 20.74
CA LEU A 14 -0.66 2.76 19.80
C LEU A 14 -1.47 1.49 19.51
N LEU A 15 -1.97 0.79 20.52
CA LEU A 15 -2.79 -0.41 20.31
C LEU A 15 -4.06 -0.12 19.51
N ASN A 16 -4.80 0.93 19.87
CA ASN A 16 -6.05 1.29 19.18
C ASN A 16 -5.83 1.68 17.71
N PHE A 17 -4.65 2.15 17.36
CA PHE A 17 -4.31 2.50 15.99
C PHE A 17 -3.66 1.32 15.24
N THR A 18 -2.78 0.56 15.89
CA THR A 18 -2.09 -0.59 15.29
C THR A 18 -3.05 -1.70 14.92
N ILE A 19 -4.01 -2.04 15.80
CA ILE A 19 -4.94 -3.14 15.54
C ILE A 19 -5.71 -2.95 14.22
N PRO A 20 -6.36 -1.82 13.93
CA PRO A 20 -7.01 -1.61 12.63
C PRO A 20 -6.04 -1.65 11.44
N VAL A 21 -4.81 -1.15 11.58
CA VAL A 21 -3.81 -1.22 10.51
C VAL A 21 -3.39 -2.66 10.26
N PHE A 22 -3.10 -3.41 11.32
CA PHE A 22 -2.76 -4.84 11.24
C PHE A 22 -3.89 -5.65 10.58
N LEU A 23 -5.12 -5.47 11.04
CA LEU A 23 -6.28 -6.13 10.43
C LEU A 23 -6.41 -5.77 8.95
N GLY A 24 -6.18 -4.51 8.57
CA GLY A 24 -6.17 -4.09 7.18
C GLY A 24 -5.13 -4.85 6.34
N ASN A 25 -3.90 -4.97 6.86
CA ASN A 25 -2.85 -5.72 6.18
C ASN A 25 -3.19 -7.21 6.05
N VAL A 26 -3.77 -7.81 7.10
CA VAL A 26 -4.22 -9.21 7.07
C VAL A 26 -5.34 -9.41 6.06
N PHE A 27 -6.34 -8.53 6.02
CA PHE A 27 -7.41 -8.59 5.01
C PHE A 27 -6.86 -8.44 3.59
N GLN A 28 -5.85 -7.61 3.38
CA GLN A 28 -5.17 -7.47 2.10
C GLN A 28 -4.48 -8.77 1.66
N GLN A 29 -3.84 -9.48 2.60
CA GLN A 29 -3.26 -10.80 2.32
C GLN A 29 -4.34 -11.86 2.02
N LEU A 30 -5.44 -11.84 2.78
CA LEU A 30 -6.53 -12.79 2.57
C LEU A 30 -7.18 -12.65 1.18
N TYR A 31 -7.44 -11.42 0.71
CA TYR A 31 -8.01 -11.26 -0.62
C TYR A 31 -7.01 -11.64 -1.72
N SER A 32 -5.70 -11.34 -1.56
CA SER A 32 -4.68 -11.80 -2.52
C SER A 32 -4.59 -13.33 -2.57
N MET A 33 -4.79 -14.00 -1.44
CA MET A 33 -4.88 -15.47 -1.41
C MET A 33 -6.15 -15.98 -2.08
N ALA A 34 -7.30 -15.34 -1.86
CA ALA A 34 -8.56 -15.68 -2.50
C ALA A 34 -8.47 -15.53 -4.02
N ASP A 35 -7.89 -14.42 -4.51
CA ASP A 35 -7.60 -14.18 -5.91
C ASP A 35 -6.75 -15.31 -6.53
N ALA A 36 -5.64 -15.69 -5.88
CA ALA A 36 -4.81 -16.81 -6.34
C ALA A 36 -5.57 -18.15 -6.37
N VAL A 37 -6.43 -18.42 -5.38
CA VAL A 37 -7.25 -19.64 -5.34
C VAL A 37 -8.30 -19.63 -6.46
N ILE A 38 -8.96 -18.51 -6.70
CA ILE A 38 -9.97 -18.37 -7.76
C ILE A 38 -9.31 -18.55 -9.14
N VAL A 39 -8.20 -17.85 -9.39
CA VAL A 39 -7.44 -18.01 -10.64
C VAL A 39 -6.96 -19.46 -10.81
N GLY A 40 -6.36 -20.05 -9.78
CA GLY A 40 -5.87 -21.44 -9.84
C GLY A 40 -6.97 -22.46 -10.11
N LYS A 41 -8.17 -22.28 -9.54
CA LYS A 41 -9.29 -23.19 -9.67
C LYS A 41 -10.03 -23.05 -11.01
N PHE A 42 -10.22 -21.84 -11.50
CA PHE A 42 -11.09 -21.57 -12.65
C PHE A 42 -10.33 -21.24 -13.94
N VAL A 43 -9.10 -20.70 -13.85
CA VAL A 43 -8.23 -20.45 -15.01
C VAL A 43 -7.22 -21.59 -15.20
N GLY A 44 -6.91 -22.30 -14.12
CA GLY A 44 -5.98 -23.43 -14.11
C GLY A 44 -4.54 -23.02 -13.80
N THR A 45 -3.64 -24.02 -13.90
CA THR A 45 -2.24 -23.88 -13.50
C THR A 45 -1.47 -22.83 -14.30
N LYS A 46 -1.77 -22.69 -15.60
CA LYS A 46 -1.15 -21.65 -16.45
C LYS A 46 -1.54 -20.24 -16.02
N GLY A 47 -2.81 -20.01 -15.69
CA GLY A 47 -3.28 -18.73 -15.18
C GLY A 47 -2.64 -18.37 -13.83
N LEU A 48 -2.57 -19.34 -12.92
CA LEU A 48 -1.91 -19.14 -11.62
C LEU A 48 -0.41 -18.87 -11.78
N ALA A 49 0.27 -19.58 -12.70
CA ALA A 49 1.67 -19.35 -13.01
C ALA A 49 1.90 -17.95 -13.62
N ALA A 50 1.00 -17.48 -14.49
CA ALA A 50 1.05 -16.15 -15.08
C ALA A 50 0.96 -15.05 -14.02
N VAL A 51 -0.01 -15.15 -13.08
CA VAL A 51 -0.13 -14.23 -11.94
C VAL A 51 1.09 -14.32 -11.01
N GLY A 52 1.54 -15.53 -10.71
CA GLY A 52 2.70 -15.78 -9.86
C GLY A 52 4.00 -15.17 -10.43
N ALA A 53 4.24 -15.32 -11.74
CA ALA A 53 5.42 -14.76 -12.41
C ALA A 53 5.49 -13.22 -12.32
N THR A 54 4.34 -12.55 -12.24
CA THR A 54 4.27 -11.09 -12.11
C THR A 54 4.28 -10.59 -10.67
N GLY A 55 4.14 -11.49 -9.68
CA GLY A 55 3.96 -11.15 -8.27
C GLY A 55 5.08 -10.28 -7.70
N THR A 56 6.33 -10.62 -8.02
CA THR A 56 7.50 -9.85 -7.56
C THR A 56 7.57 -8.46 -8.19
N ILE A 57 7.24 -8.35 -9.48
CA ILE A 57 7.19 -7.05 -10.17
C ILE A 57 6.08 -6.19 -9.57
N THR A 58 4.92 -6.77 -9.35
CA THR A 58 3.78 -6.11 -8.71
C THR A 58 4.15 -5.61 -7.32
N PHE A 59 4.82 -6.44 -6.51
CA PHE A 59 5.28 -6.04 -5.18
C PHE A 59 6.30 -4.90 -5.23
N LEU A 60 7.24 -4.93 -6.18
CA LEU A 60 8.22 -3.87 -6.38
C LEU A 60 7.53 -2.53 -6.69
N ILE A 61 6.60 -2.51 -7.63
CA ILE A 61 5.89 -1.29 -8.07
C ILE A 61 4.95 -0.79 -6.97
N ILE A 62 4.06 -1.65 -6.47
CA ILE A 62 3.05 -1.27 -5.49
C ILE A 62 3.69 -0.95 -4.15
N GLY A 63 4.70 -1.72 -3.71
CA GLY A 63 5.44 -1.46 -2.48
C GLY A 63 6.14 -0.10 -2.51
N PHE A 64 6.80 0.24 -3.63
CA PHE A 64 7.38 1.56 -3.83
C PHE A 64 6.31 2.67 -3.69
N LEU A 65 5.17 2.53 -4.36
CA LEU A 65 4.07 3.49 -4.30
C LEU A 65 3.48 3.62 -2.89
N MET A 66 3.34 2.51 -2.17
CA MET A 66 2.89 2.51 -0.76
C MET A 66 3.87 3.27 0.14
N GLY A 67 5.17 3.02 -0.02
CA GLY A 67 6.20 3.72 0.74
C GLY A 67 6.19 5.23 0.46
N VAL A 68 6.15 5.60 -0.81
CA VAL A 68 6.11 7.03 -1.21
C VAL A 68 4.84 7.71 -0.69
N THR A 69 3.66 7.14 -0.90
CA THR A 69 2.40 7.74 -0.43
C THR A 69 2.33 7.86 1.09
N THR A 70 2.91 6.93 1.83
CA THR A 70 3.03 7.02 3.29
C THR A 70 4.02 8.12 3.68
N GLY A 71 5.18 8.17 3.04
CA GLY A 71 6.23 9.14 3.36
C GLY A 71 5.82 10.60 3.10
N VAL A 72 5.15 10.87 1.98
CA VAL A 72 4.68 12.24 1.67
C VAL A 72 3.63 12.74 2.67
N THR A 73 2.94 11.85 3.41
CA THR A 73 1.96 12.24 4.43
C THR A 73 2.55 12.43 5.83
N VAL A 74 3.82 12.10 6.05
CA VAL A 74 4.51 12.33 7.34
C VAL A 74 4.48 13.82 7.72
N LEU A 75 4.74 14.71 6.76
CA LEU A 75 4.69 16.15 6.99
C LEU A 75 3.27 16.61 7.36
N THR A 76 2.24 16.00 6.77
CA THR A 76 0.83 16.23 7.13
C THR A 76 0.57 15.88 8.59
N SER A 77 1.06 14.70 9.04
CA SER A 77 0.99 14.31 10.46
C SER A 77 1.66 15.31 11.40
N GLN A 78 2.84 15.82 11.01
CA GLN A 78 3.56 16.82 11.80
C GLN A 78 2.77 18.14 11.93
N LYS A 79 2.19 18.61 10.81
CA LYS A 79 1.39 19.85 10.82
C LYS A 79 0.09 19.69 11.59
N PHE A 80 -0.54 18.51 11.49
CA PHE A 80 -1.72 18.17 12.28
C PHE A 80 -1.39 18.17 13.79
N GLY A 81 -0.34 17.46 14.21
CA GLY A 81 0.10 17.41 15.61
C GLY A 81 0.53 18.78 16.16
N ALA A 82 1.02 19.69 15.31
CA ALA A 82 1.34 21.07 15.66
C ALA A 82 0.10 21.98 15.78
N GLY A 83 -1.10 21.50 15.46
CA GLY A 83 -2.32 22.31 15.42
C GLY A 83 -2.40 23.30 14.25
N ARG A 84 -1.48 23.22 13.28
CA ARG A 84 -1.38 24.15 12.14
C ARG A 84 -2.21 23.69 10.95
N MET A 85 -3.54 23.82 11.05
CA MET A 85 -4.48 23.23 10.10
C MET A 85 -4.37 23.81 8.68
N ASP A 86 -4.07 25.11 8.51
CA ASP A 86 -3.86 25.71 7.20
C ASP A 86 -2.60 25.17 6.50
N GLU A 87 -1.51 25.02 7.26
CA GLU A 87 -0.28 24.41 6.72
C GLU A 87 -0.48 22.92 6.41
N MET A 88 -1.24 22.21 7.25
CA MET A 88 -1.60 20.82 7.02
C MET A 88 -2.36 20.66 5.70
N ARG A 89 -3.37 21.49 5.41
CA ARG A 89 -4.09 21.44 4.13
C ARG A 89 -3.15 21.63 2.93
N LYS A 90 -2.23 22.60 3.01
CA LYS A 90 -1.21 22.82 1.97
C LYS A 90 -0.33 21.58 1.76
N THR A 91 0.04 20.86 2.83
CA THR A 91 0.80 19.61 2.69
C THR A 91 -0.03 18.51 2.05
N VAL A 92 -1.34 18.44 2.31
CA VAL A 92 -2.26 17.49 1.66
C VAL A 92 -2.40 17.80 0.17
N GLY A 93 -2.58 19.07 -0.22
CA GLY A 93 -2.64 19.49 -1.62
C GLY A 93 -1.36 19.14 -2.39
N ASN A 94 -0.20 19.44 -1.80
CA ASN A 94 1.10 19.05 -2.39
C ASN A 94 1.26 17.52 -2.48
N ALA A 95 0.89 16.76 -1.45
CA ALA A 95 0.93 15.30 -1.48
C ALA A 95 0.07 14.73 -2.60
N ALA A 96 -1.12 15.30 -2.84
CA ALA A 96 -2.00 14.89 -3.93
C ALA A 96 -1.37 15.15 -5.31
N ILE A 97 -0.79 16.34 -5.53
CA ILE A 97 -0.10 16.69 -6.77
C ILE A 97 1.10 15.77 -7.00
N LEU A 98 1.96 15.58 -6.00
CA LEU A 98 3.13 14.70 -6.08
C LEU A 98 2.73 13.26 -6.38
N SER A 99 1.73 12.74 -5.68
CA SER A 99 1.25 11.38 -5.89
C SER A 99 0.65 11.19 -7.28
N ALA A 100 -0.06 12.19 -7.82
CA ALA A 100 -0.56 12.16 -9.18
C ALA A 100 0.57 12.13 -10.21
N VAL A 101 1.59 12.98 -10.04
CA VAL A 101 2.78 12.98 -10.92
C VAL A 101 3.51 11.63 -10.85
N ILE A 102 3.72 11.10 -9.66
CA ILE A 102 4.39 9.80 -9.46
C ILE A 102 3.55 8.68 -10.09
N ALA A 103 2.22 8.71 -9.95
CA ALA A 103 1.34 7.73 -10.58
C ALA A 103 1.48 7.76 -12.12
N VAL A 104 1.47 8.95 -12.74
CA VAL A 104 1.66 9.10 -14.19
C VAL A 104 3.02 8.58 -14.62
N VAL A 105 4.09 8.99 -13.95
CA VAL A 105 5.47 8.57 -14.27
C VAL A 105 5.62 7.06 -14.12
N MET A 106 5.15 6.49 -13.00
CA MET A 106 5.25 5.05 -12.74
C MET A 106 4.41 4.24 -13.73
N THR A 107 3.21 4.70 -14.09
CA THR A 107 2.39 4.07 -15.14
C THR A 107 3.13 4.07 -16.46
N ALA A 108 3.66 5.22 -16.90
CA ALA A 108 4.37 5.33 -18.16
C ALA A 108 5.62 4.44 -18.20
N VAL A 109 6.48 4.51 -17.17
CA VAL A 109 7.71 3.71 -17.07
C VAL A 109 7.38 2.23 -17.04
N SER A 110 6.39 1.82 -16.23
CA SER A 110 5.99 0.41 -16.12
C SER A 110 5.42 -0.12 -17.43
N MET A 111 4.50 0.61 -18.06
CA MET A 111 3.90 0.16 -19.32
C MET A 111 4.91 0.06 -20.46
N LEU A 112 5.84 1.02 -20.57
CA LEU A 112 6.87 1.02 -21.62
C LEU A 112 7.95 -0.07 -21.39
N GLY A 113 8.26 -0.37 -20.14
CA GLY A 113 9.33 -1.32 -19.77
C GLY A 113 8.87 -2.77 -19.59
N MET A 114 7.58 -3.02 -19.39
CA MET A 114 7.08 -4.32 -18.90
C MET A 114 7.39 -5.49 -19.81
N HIS A 115 7.22 -5.32 -21.12
CA HIS A 115 7.53 -6.39 -22.08
C HIS A 115 9.00 -6.82 -21.99
N ARG A 116 9.92 -5.84 -21.98
CA ARG A 116 11.37 -6.12 -21.87
C ARG A 116 11.71 -6.76 -20.52
N LEU A 117 11.02 -6.35 -19.45
CA LEU A 117 11.24 -6.87 -18.11
C LEU A 117 10.82 -8.34 -18.01
N LEU A 118 9.67 -8.73 -18.55
CA LEU A 118 9.21 -10.13 -18.58
C LEU A 118 10.13 -11.02 -19.44
N VAL A 119 10.61 -10.51 -20.57
CA VAL A 119 11.63 -11.20 -21.40
C VAL A 119 12.93 -11.36 -20.60
N PHE A 120 13.40 -10.33 -19.94
CA PHE A 120 14.62 -10.37 -19.12
C PHE A 120 14.50 -11.38 -17.95
N MET A 121 13.30 -11.51 -17.39
CA MET A 121 13.00 -12.50 -16.34
C MET A 121 12.84 -13.94 -16.88
N HIS A 122 13.03 -14.17 -18.18
CA HIS A 122 12.86 -15.47 -18.83
C HIS A 122 11.49 -16.09 -18.53
N THR A 123 10.43 -15.27 -18.59
CA THR A 123 9.06 -15.75 -18.43
C THR A 123 8.75 -16.78 -19.51
N PRO A 124 8.29 -18.01 -19.18
CA PRO A 124 7.99 -19.05 -20.15
C PRO A 124 6.96 -18.59 -21.20
N GLU A 125 7.16 -18.98 -22.46
CA GLU A 125 6.31 -18.57 -23.60
C GLU A 125 4.85 -18.95 -23.42
N ASP A 126 4.58 -20.11 -22.80
CA ASP A 126 3.24 -20.65 -22.62
C ASP A 126 2.37 -19.89 -21.60
N ILE A 127 2.98 -19.02 -20.78
CA ILE A 127 2.30 -18.15 -19.81
C ILE A 127 2.54 -16.66 -20.09
N PHE A 128 3.38 -16.34 -21.08
CA PHE A 128 3.82 -14.95 -21.32
C PHE A 128 2.66 -14.01 -21.61
N ASP A 129 1.75 -14.37 -22.50
CA ASP A 129 0.61 -13.53 -22.88
C ASP A 129 -0.33 -13.28 -21.70
N GLY A 130 -0.58 -14.31 -20.87
CA GLY A 130 -1.38 -14.18 -19.65
C GLY A 130 -0.72 -13.29 -18.61
N ALA A 131 0.59 -13.45 -18.40
CA ALA A 131 1.38 -12.63 -17.48
C ALA A 131 1.46 -11.17 -17.95
N TYR A 132 1.71 -10.96 -19.25
CA TYR A 132 1.77 -9.63 -19.83
C TYR A 132 0.43 -8.91 -19.77
N GLY A 133 -0.67 -9.60 -20.14
CA GLY A 133 -2.02 -9.06 -20.05
C GLY A 133 -2.41 -8.68 -18.62
N TYR A 134 -2.11 -9.55 -17.64
CA TYR A 134 -2.35 -9.29 -16.22
C TYR A 134 -1.60 -8.06 -15.73
N ILE A 135 -0.28 -8.04 -15.90
CA ILE A 135 0.56 -6.96 -15.34
C ILE A 135 0.32 -5.62 -16.02
N MET A 136 -0.01 -5.60 -17.32
CA MET A 136 -0.34 -4.36 -18.03
C MET A 136 -1.60 -3.71 -17.49
N ILE A 137 -2.62 -4.49 -17.11
CA ILE A 137 -3.83 -3.96 -16.47
C ILE A 137 -3.51 -3.40 -15.09
N ILE A 138 -2.69 -4.10 -14.29
CA ILE A 138 -2.23 -3.60 -12.99
C ILE A 138 -1.45 -2.28 -13.17
N CYS A 139 -0.56 -2.19 -14.16
CA CYS A 139 0.18 -0.96 -14.46
C CYS A 139 -0.73 0.18 -14.90
N ALA A 140 -1.73 -0.08 -15.75
CA ALA A 140 -2.73 0.90 -16.12
C ALA A 140 -3.57 1.36 -14.92
N GLY A 141 -3.80 0.46 -13.96
CA GLY A 141 -4.52 0.69 -12.72
C GLY A 141 -3.70 1.35 -11.59
N ILE A 142 -2.44 1.71 -11.79
CA ILE A 142 -1.59 2.33 -10.75
C ILE A 142 -2.27 3.55 -10.12
N PHE A 143 -3.00 4.34 -10.90
CA PHE A 143 -3.70 5.52 -10.40
C PHE A 143 -4.74 5.17 -9.31
N THR A 144 -5.48 4.07 -9.46
CA THR A 144 -6.47 3.64 -8.46
C THR A 144 -5.79 3.19 -7.16
N GLN A 145 -4.66 2.50 -7.28
CA GLN A 145 -3.84 2.09 -6.14
C GLN A 145 -3.28 3.31 -5.39
N VAL A 146 -2.72 4.27 -6.13
CA VAL A 146 -2.18 5.50 -5.55
C VAL A 146 -3.29 6.31 -4.87
N LEU A 147 -4.46 6.41 -5.49
CA LEU A 147 -5.61 7.11 -4.90
C LEU A 147 -5.99 6.53 -3.53
N TYR A 148 -6.21 5.21 -3.47
CA TYR A 148 -6.56 4.55 -2.21
C TYR A 148 -5.45 4.70 -1.18
N ASN A 149 -4.18 4.44 -1.56
CA ASN A 149 -3.05 4.50 -0.64
C ASN A 149 -2.83 5.91 -0.09
N LEU A 150 -2.92 6.94 -0.94
CA LEU A 150 -2.77 8.34 -0.53
C LEU A 150 -3.88 8.76 0.45
N VAL A 151 -5.15 8.54 0.08
CA VAL A 151 -6.29 8.94 0.93
C VAL A 151 -6.25 8.20 2.25
N SER A 152 -5.93 6.90 2.24
CA SER A 152 -5.74 6.10 3.45
C SER A 152 -4.59 6.63 4.32
N SER A 153 -3.48 7.03 3.70
CA SER A 153 -2.32 7.58 4.41
C SER A 153 -2.62 8.96 5.00
N ILE A 154 -3.39 9.81 4.30
CA ILE A 154 -3.87 11.09 4.84
C ILE A 154 -4.78 10.87 6.06
N LEU A 155 -5.74 9.95 5.98
CA LEU A 155 -6.62 9.64 7.12
C LEU A 155 -5.82 9.09 8.30
N ARG A 156 -4.85 8.22 8.06
CA ARG A 156 -3.92 7.73 9.09
C ARG A 156 -3.08 8.86 9.67
N ALA A 157 -2.61 9.79 8.86
CA ALA A 157 -1.85 10.96 9.30
C ALA A 157 -2.63 11.83 10.31
N LEU A 158 -3.96 11.86 10.21
CA LEU A 158 -4.87 12.53 11.14
C LEU A 158 -5.34 11.60 12.30
N GLY A 159 -4.73 10.43 12.47
CA GLY A 159 -5.04 9.50 13.55
C GLY A 159 -6.28 8.61 13.31
N ASN A 160 -6.78 8.52 12.08
CA ASN A 160 -7.90 7.65 11.73
C ASN A 160 -7.43 6.41 10.97
N SER A 161 -7.24 5.29 11.67
CA SER A 161 -6.87 4.00 11.06
C SER A 161 -8.07 3.10 10.75
N LYS A 162 -9.24 3.39 11.35
CA LYS A 162 -10.44 2.54 11.19
C LYS A 162 -11.14 2.72 9.85
N THR A 163 -11.24 3.95 9.38
CA THR A 163 -11.93 4.25 8.11
C THR A 163 -11.27 3.58 6.92
N PRO A 164 -9.94 3.66 6.73
CA PRO A 164 -9.27 2.91 5.66
C PRO A 164 -9.52 1.40 5.73
N LEU A 165 -9.56 0.81 6.95
CA LEU A 165 -9.86 -0.60 7.13
C LEU A 165 -11.26 -0.97 6.59
N TYR A 166 -12.29 -0.18 6.92
CA TYR A 166 -13.65 -0.47 6.45
C TYR A 166 -13.76 -0.47 4.92
N PHE A 167 -13.13 0.51 4.26
CA PHE A 167 -13.11 0.57 2.81
C PHE A 167 -12.25 -0.53 2.18
N LEU A 168 -11.20 -0.99 2.87
CA LEU A 168 -10.41 -2.13 2.42
C LEU A 168 -11.21 -3.45 2.51
N ILE A 169 -11.97 -3.65 3.58
CA ILE A 169 -12.86 -4.83 3.71
C ILE A 169 -13.90 -4.81 2.59
N LEU A 170 -14.48 -3.65 2.29
CA LEU A 170 -15.41 -3.50 1.17
C LEU A 170 -14.74 -3.82 -0.17
N ALA A 171 -13.51 -3.31 -0.39
CA ALA A 171 -12.74 -3.62 -1.59
C ALA A 171 -12.46 -5.11 -1.73
N ALA A 172 -12.08 -5.78 -0.65
CA ALA A 172 -11.82 -7.21 -0.64
C ALA A 172 -13.06 -8.03 -1.02
N GLY A 173 -14.21 -7.69 -0.45
CA GLY A 173 -15.49 -8.33 -0.81
C GLY A 173 -15.86 -8.09 -2.27
N LEU A 174 -15.72 -6.86 -2.75
CA LEU A 174 -16.00 -6.50 -4.15
C LEU A 174 -15.03 -7.20 -5.11
N ASN A 175 -13.74 -7.28 -4.76
CA ASN A 175 -12.73 -7.96 -5.57
C ASN A 175 -13.10 -9.43 -5.78
N ILE A 176 -13.42 -10.18 -4.70
CA ILE A 176 -13.82 -11.59 -4.81
C ILE A 176 -15.04 -11.76 -5.72
N VAL A 177 -16.05 -10.89 -5.60
CA VAL A 177 -17.25 -10.95 -6.46
C VAL A 177 -16.88 -10.67 -7.92
N LEU A 178 -16.07 -9.65 -8.18
CA LEU A 178 -15.65 -9.30 -9.53
C LEU A 178 -14.74 -10.38 -10.15
N ASP A 179 -13.87 -11.02 -9.36
CA ASP A 179 -13.06 -12.15 -9.82
C ASP A 179 -13.94 -13.27 -10.35
N LEU A 180 -14.96 -13.67 -9.56
CA LEU A 180 -15.90 -14.71 -9.99
C LEU A 180 -16.67 -14.29 -11.25
N VAL A 181 -17.11 -13.06 -11.35
CA VAL A 181 -17.82 -12.53 -12.53
C VAL A 181 -16.92 -12.51 -13.75
N PHE A 182 -15.73 -11.92 -13.66
CA PHE A 182 -14.85 -11.76 -14.82
C PHE A 182 -14.21 -13.07 -15.27
N ILE A 183 -13.88 -13.96 -14.34
CA ILE A 183 -13.25 -15.23 -14.66
C ILE A 183 -14.29 -16.28 -15.09
N ILE A 184 -15.41 -16.40 -14.39
CA ILE A 184 -16.40 -17.45 -14.65
C ILE A 184 -17.39 -17.04 -15.74
N PHE A 185 -17.97 -15.83 -15.65
CA PHE A 185 -18.98 -15.39 -16.62
C PHE A 185 -18.38 -14.86 -17.92
N PHE A 186 -17.35 -13.97 -17.81
CA PHE A 186 -16.74 -13.36 -18.98
C PHE A 186 -15.57 -14.16 -19.55
N HIS A 187 -15.06 -15.16 -18.86
CA HIS A 187 -13.95 -16.01 -19.28
C HIS A 187 -12.67 -15.23 -19.62
N TRP A 188 -12.42 -14.12 -18.88
CA TRP A 188 -11.27 -13.23 -19.15
C TRP A 188 -9.94 -13.80 -18.62
N GLY A 189 -9.95 -14.95 -17.94
CA GLY A 189 -8.73 -15.58 -17.42
C GLY A 189 -7.99 -14.70 -16.38
N ALA A 190 -6.65 -14.77 -16.40
CA ALA A 190 -5.81 -13.98 -15.48
C ALA A 190 -6.00 -12.44 -15.63
N PRO A 191 -6.16 -11.85 -16.82
CA PRO A 191 -6.53 -10.46 -16.99
C PRO A 191 -7.82 -10.06 -16.27
N GLY A 192 -8.78 -10.97 -16.11
CA GLY A 192 -10.02 -10.72 -15.36
C GLY A 192 -9.76 -10.42 -13.89
N ALA A 193 -8.85 -11.15 -13.25
CA ALA A 193 -8.43 -10.90 -11.87
C ALA A 193 -7.74 -9.52 -11.73
N ALA A 194 -6.92 -9.13 -12.70
CA ALA A 194 -6.31 -7.80 -12.70
C ALA A 194 -7.37 -6.67 -12.75
N TRP A 195 -8.39 -6.81 -13.61
CA TRP A 195 -9.50 -5.86 -13.66
C TRP A 195 -10.30 -5.82 -12.36
N ALA A 196 -10.59 -6.97 -11.76
CA ALA A 196 -11.27 -7.04 -10.47
C ALA A 196 -10.49 -6.27 -9.38
N THR A 197 -9.18 -6.45 -9.33
CA THR A 197 -8.29 -5.74 -8.41
C THR A 197 -8.30 -4.22 -8.66
N VAL A 198 -8.14 -3.77 -9.90
CA VAL A 198 -8.10 -2.35 -10.25
C VAL A 198 -9.43 -1.67 -9.95
N ILE A 199 -10.56 -2.29 -10.28
CA ILE A 199 -11.90 -1.74 -10.06
C ILE A 199 -12.21 -1.68 -8.56
N SER A 200 -11.96 -2.75 -7.81
CA SER A 200 -12.24 -2.80 -6.36
C SER A 200 -11.42 -1.76 -5.59
N GLN A 201 -10.14 -1.61 -5.93
CA GLN A 201 -9.27 -0.58 -5.35
C GLN A 201 -9.73 0.83 -5.75
N GLY A 202 -10.15 1.02 -7.01
CA GLY A 202 -10.69 2.29 -7.49
C GLY A 202 -11.95 2.71 -6.74
N VAL A 203 -12.90 1.80 -6.60
CA VAL A 203 -14.16 2.03 -5.84
C VAL A 203 -13.83 2.36 -4.38
N SER A 204 -12.95 1.60 -3.74
CA SER A 204 -12.53 1.85 -2.36
C SER A 204 -11.85 3.21 -2.22
N GLY A 205 -10.95 3.56 -3.15
CA GLY A 205 -10.26 4.86 -3.17
C GLY A 205 -11.22 6.03 -3.30
N VAL A 206 -12.19 5.94 -4.22
CA VAL A 206 -13.21 6.97 -4.43
C VAL A 206 -14.13 7.11 -3.21
N LEU A 207 -14.61 5.99 -2.64
CA LEU A 207 -15.46 6.03 -1.45
C LEU A 207 -14.71 6.60 -0.24
N CYS A 208 -13.45 6.23 -0.07
CA CYS A 208 -12.59 6.76 0.98
C CYS A 208 -12.36 8.28 0.80
N LEU A 209 -12.18 8.75 -0.44
CA LEU A 209 -12.06 10.16 -0.77
C LEU A 209 -13.37 10.93 -0.48
N ILE A 210 -14.52 10.38 -0.86
CA ILE A 210 -15.83 10.98 -0.57
C ILE A 210 -16.04 11.08 0.93
N TYR A 211 -15.71 10.02 1.69
CA TYR A 211 -15.76 10.05 3.14
C TYR A 211 -14.85 11.13 3.71
N MET A 212 -13.60 11.19 3.27
CA MET A 212 -12.63 12.19 3.70
C MET A 212 -13.17 13.60 3.49
N TRP A 213 -13.75 13.88 2.34
CA TRP A 213 -14.28 15.20 2.00
C TRP A 213 -15.52 15.57 2.82
N LYS A 214 -16.44 14.61 3.07
CA LYS A 214 -17.69 14.86 3.79
C LYS A 214 -17.54 14.82 5.31
N ALA A 215 -16.74 13.90 5.84
CA ALA A 215 -16.70 13.57 7.26
C ALA A 215 -15.50 14.16 8.01
N VAL A 216 -14.54 14.78 7.30
CA VAL A 216 -13.31 15.34 7.90
C VAL A 216 -13.26 16.85 7.65
N PRO A 217 -13.86 17.67 8.56
CA PRO A 217 -13.94 19.12 8.36
C PRO A 217 -12.58 19.80 8.24
N GLU A 218 -11.54 19.26 8.89
CA GLU A 218 -10.16 19.76 8.89
C GLU A 218 -9.53 19.70 7.49
N LEU A 219 -10.02 18.79 6.63
CA LEU A 219 -9.58 18.60 5.25
C LEU A 219 -10.47 19.33 4.22
N LYS A 220 -11.28 20.29 4.66
CA LYS A 220 -11.97 21.18 3.71
C LYS A 220 -10.96 22.07 3.01
N MET A 221 -10.55 21.63 1.82
CA MET A 221 -9.55 22.30 1.00
C MET A 221 -10.08 23.60 0.41
N LYS A 222 -9.31 24.69 0.49
CA LYS A 222 -9.52 25.95 -0.20
C LYS A 222 -8.75 25.95 -1.51
N LYS A 223 -9.08 26.82 -2.45
CA LYS A 223 -8.34 26.95 -3.72
C LYS A 223 -6.85 27.20 -3.52
N GLU A 224 -6.51 27.94 -2.47
CA GLU A 224 -5.13 28.28 -2.09
C GLU A 224 -4.33 27.07 -1.62
N ASP A 225 -4.97 26.01 -1.12
CA ASP A 225 -4.31 24.79 -0.62
C ASP A 225 -3.81 23.89 -1.76
N TRP A 226 -4.27 24.11 -2.99
CA TRP A 226 -3.89 23.37 -4.19
C TRP A 226 -2.69 23.97 -4.93
N TYR A 227 -2.11 25.07 -4.44
CA TYR A 227 -0.90 25.61 -5.04
C TYR A 227 0.32 24.72 -4.72
N PHE A 228 1.03 24.35 -5.77
CA PHE A 228 2.28 23.63 -5.64
C PHE A 228 3.33 24.49 -4.91
N ASN A 229 3.83 23.99 -3.81
CA ASN A 229 4.88 24.63 -3.04
C ASN A 229 6.14 23.76 -3.07
N ARG A 230 7.22 24.26 -3.69
CA ARG A 230 8.48 23.55 -3.86
C ARG A 230 9.11 23.12 -2.54
N ASP A 231 9.09 23.98 -1.51
CA ASP A 231 9.72 23.68 -0.21
C ASP A 231 8.99 22.55 0.52
N ILE A 232 7.66 22.54 0.41
CA ILE A 232 6.83 21.45 0.94
C ILE A 232 7.12 20.17 0.13
N ALA A 233 7.15 20.26 -1.18
CA ALA A 233 7.38 19.13 -2.07
C ALA A 233 8.74 18.48 -1.83
N VAL A 234 9.82 19.27 -1.70
CA VAL A 234 11.16 18.76 -1.40
C VAL A 234 11.19 18.01 -0.06
N LYS A 235 10.54 18.55 0.98
CA LYS A 235 10.44 17.87 2.27
C LYS A 235 9.64 16.58 2.19
N GLN A 236 8.57 16.54 1.42
CA GLN A 236 7.77 15.34 1.22
C GLN A 236 8.52 14.27 0.43
N ILE A 237 9.21 14.66 -0.64
CA ILE A 237 10.03 13.76 -1.46
C ILE A 237 11.20 13.20 -0.67
N SER A 238 11.88 14.03 0.16
CA SER A 238 13.00 13.59 0.98
C SER A 238 12.65 12.50 2.01
N VAL A 239 11.38 12.37 2.37
CA VAL A 239 10.88 11.28 3.21
C VAL A 239 10.24 10.19 2.36
N GLY A 240 9.44 10.56 1.34
CA GLY A 240 8.67 9.64 0.53
C GLY A 240 9.55 8.70 -0.31
N ILE A 241 10.56 9.23 -1.00
CA ILE A 241 11.44 8.41 -1.85
C ILE A 241 12.22 7.37 -1.04
N PRO A 242 12.91 7.70 0.06
CA PRO A 242 13.58 6.69 0.89
C PRO A 242 12.63 5.62 1.43
N MET A 243 11.40 5.99 1.84
CA MET A 243 10.39 5.01 2.27
C MET A 243 9.94 4.10 1.12
N GLY A 244 9.78 4.62 -0.10
CA GLY A 244 9.52 3.81 -1.28
C GLY A 244 10.65 2.85 -1.60
N LEU A 245 11.89 3.35 -1.58
CA LEU A 245 13.09 2.53 -1.82
C LEU A 245 13.28 1.43 -0.77
N GLN A 246 12.88 1.65 0.48
CA GLN A 246 12.90 0.63 1.52
C GLN A 246 12.11 -0.62 1.10
N TYR A 247 10.90 -0.46 0.56
CA TYR A 247 10.10 -1.57 0.05
C TYR A 247 10.75 -2.24 -1.17
N SER A 248 11.33 -1.43 -2.07
CA SER A 248 12.02 -1.95 -3.26
C SER A 248 13.25 -2.78 -2.89
N ILE A 249 14.06 -2.32 -1.94
CA ILE A 249 15.25 -3.05 -1.45
C ILE A 249 14.83 -4.37 -0.80
N THR A 250 13.75 -4.37 -0.01
CA THR A 250 13.20 -5.60 0.59
C THR A 250 12.75 -6.59 -0.49
N ALA A 251 12.10 -6.11 -1.56
CA ALA A 251 11.70 -6.94 -2.69
C ALA A 251 12.91 -7.57 -3.40
N ILE A 252 13.94 -6.77 -3.69
CA ILE A 252 15.19 -7.24 -4.32
C ILE A 252 15.89 -8.26 -3.42
N GLY A 253 15.97 -8.00 -2.11
CA GLY A 253 16.54 -8.93 -1.13
C GLY A 253 15.82 -10.28 -1.14
N GLY A 254 14.48 -10.27 -1.16
CA GLY A 254 13.67 -11.48 -1.27
C GLY A 254 13.94 -12.27 -2.55
N MET A 255 14.12 -11.58 -3.68
CA MET A 255 14.49 -12.23 -4.96
C MET A 255 15.87 -12.90 -4.89
N MET A 256 16.85 -12.26 -4.25
CA MET A 256 18.21 -12.83 -4.09
C MET A 256 18.17 -14.09 -3.21
N VAL A 257 17.40 -14.06 -2.12
CA VAL A 257 17.21 -15.23 -1.27
C VAL A 257 16.52 -16.38 -2.04
N GLN A 258 15.48 -16.06 -2.80
CA GLN A 258 14.77 -17.05 -3.63
C GLN A 258 15.70 -17.67 -4.68
N SER A 259 16.52 -16.86 -5.35
CA SER A 259 17.49 -17.35 -6.32
C SER A 259 18.51 -18.31 -5.69
N SER A 260 19.01 -18.00 -4.49
CA SER A 260 19.93 -18.87 -3.75
C SER A 260 19.27 -20.19 -3.31
N LEU A 261 18.00 -20.14 -2.92
CA LEU A 261 17.23 -21.33 -2.55
C LEU A 261 16.97 -22.26 -3.75
N ASN A 262 16.78 -21.70 -4.94
CA ASN A 262 16.59 -22.50 -6.16
C ASN A 262 17.79 -23.42 -6.45
N ILE A 263 19.01 -23.00 -6.08
CA ILE A 263 20.24 -23.81 -6.21
C ILE A 263 20.22 -25.04 -5.26
N LEU A 264 19.56 -24.91 -4.10
CA LEU A 264 19.45 -25.97 -3.10
C LEU A 264 18.38 -27.03 -3.43
N GLY A 265 17.62 -26.82 -4.52
CA GLY A 265 16.62 -27.74 -5.04
C GLY A 265 15.20 -27.56 -4.47
N SER A 266 14.27 -28.31 -5.06
CA SER A 266 12.82 -28.15 -4.83
C SER A 266 12.39 -28.37 -3.37
N TYR A 267 13.07 -29.22 -2.64
CA TYR A 267 12.77 -29.50 -1.22
C TYR A 267 13.03 -28.27 -0.32
N ALA A 268 14.18 -27.61 -0.54
CA ALA A 268 14.53 -26.38 0.18
C ALA A 268 13.56 -25.25 -0.14
N VAL A 269 13.19 -25.08 -1.43
CA VAL A 269 12.21 -24.09 -1.88
C VAL A 269 10.85 -24.34 -1.23
N ALA A 270 10.37 -25.59 -1.20
CA ALA A 270 9.09 -25.93 -0.59
C ALA A 270 9.07 -25.64 0.92
N ALA A 271 10.12 -26.03 1.64
CA ALA A 271 10.24 -25.80 3.07
C ALA A 271 10.30 -24.30 3.40
N PHE A 272 11.09 -23.53 2.65
CA PHE A 272 11.18 -22.08 2.81
C PHE A 272 9.84 -21.39 2.49
N THR A 273 9.16 -21.81 1.42
CA THR A 273 7.85 -21.26 1.04
C THR A 273 6.80 -21.49 2.14
N ALA A 274 6.80 -22.66 2.76
CA ALA A 274 5.89 -22.94 3.87
C ALA A 274 6.20 -22.08 5.10
N GLY A 275 7.49 -21.93 5.46
CA GLY A 275 7.93 -21.07 6.54
C GLY A 275 7.63 -19.59 6.29
N SER A 276 7.87 -19.11 5.07
CA SER A 276 7.62 -17.72 4.68
C SER A 276 6.14 -17.31 4.77
N LYS A 277 5.19 -18.24 4.60
CA LYS A 277 3.76 -17.94 4.80
C LYS A 277 3.45 -17.56 6.25
N ILE A 278 4.10 -18.23 7.20
CA ILE A 278 3.96 -17.93 8.63
C ILE A 278 4.68 -16.61 8.94
N ASP A 279 5.91 -16.45 8.45
CA ASP A 279 6.71 -15.24 8.62
C ASP A 279 5.98 -13.99 8.10
N ASN A 280 5.32 -14.08 6.95
CA ASN A 280 4.54 -12.97 6.38
C ASN A 280 3.44 -12.47 7.31
N ILE A 281 2.78 -13.33 8.10
CA ILE A 281 1.75 -12.91 9.05
C ILE A 281 2.36 -12.08 10.18
N PHE A 282 3.48 -12.54 10.75
CA PHE A 282 4.20 -11.80 11.79
C PHE A 282 4.77 -10.50 11.25
N THR A 283 5.34 -10.52 10.04
CA THR A 283 5.85 -9.31 9.37
C THR A 283 4.76 -8.25 9.22
N GLN A 284 3.50 -8.62 8.93
CA GLN A 284 2.40 -7.64 8.86
C GLN A 284 2.13 -6.95 10.20
N ALA A 285 2.38 -7.61 11.33
CA ALA A 285 2.27 -6.97 12.64
C ALA A 285 3.34 -5.89 12.82
N PHE A 286 4.60 -6.21 12.48
CA PHE A 286 5.69 -5.23 12.54
C PHE A 286 5.49 -4.04 11.58
N VAL A 287 5.00 -4.30 10.36
CA VAL A 287 4.64 -3.23 9.41
C VAL A 287 3.55 -2.32 9.98
N ALA A 288 2.55 -2.90 10.67
CA ALA A 288 1.49 -2.12 11.30
C ALA A 288 2.01 -1.27 12.47
N ILE A 289 2.91 -1.83 13.31
CA ILE A 289 3.58 -1.08 14.39
C ILE A 289 4.43 0.05 13.80
N GLY A 290 5.22 -0.21 12.75
CA GLY A 290 6.02 0.80 12.06
C GLY A 290 5.18 1.95 11.49
N THR A 291 4.06 1.64 10.84
CA THR A 291 3.11 2.65 10.33
C THR A 291 2.51 3.48 11.47
N THR A 292 2.15 2.81 12.57
CA THR A 292 1.61 3.47 13.76
C THR A 292 2.64 4.41 14.39
N MET A 293 3.87 3.92 14.55
CA MET A 293 4.97 4.72 15.11
C MET A 293 5.35 5.89 14.23
N SER A 294 5.30 5.74 12.91
CA SER A 294 5.51 6.85 11.97
C SER A 294 4.49 7.97 12.22
N THR A 295 3.20 7.65 12.30
CA THR A 295 2.14 8.63 12.56
C THR A 295 2.25 9.23 13.95
N TYR A 296 2.42 8.38 14.98
CA TYR A 296 2.53 8.81 16.37
C TYR A 296 3.72 9.74 16.59
N SER A 297 4.89 9.35 16.09
CA SER A 297 6.10 10.16 16.21
C SER A 297 5.98 11.47 15.44
N ALA A 298 5.45 11.44 14.21
CA ALA A 298 5.27 12.64 13.41
C ALA A 298 4.35 13.67 14.09
N GLN A 299 3.20 13.25 14.65
CA GLN A 299 2.31 14.15 15.37
C GLN A 299 2.97 14.73 16.64
N ASN A 300 3.67 13.88 17.43
CA ASN A 300 4.32 14.34 18.66
C ASN A 300 5.54 15.23 18.39
N VAL A 301 6.30 14.98 17.31
CA VAL A 301 7.37 15.88 16.86
C VAL A 301 6.78 17.24 16.44
N GLY A 302 5.68 17.23 15.69
CA GLY A 302 4.96 18.44 15.33
C GLY A 302 4.51 19.26 16.54
N ALA A 303 4.00 18.58 17.56
CA ALA A 303 3.59 19.16 18.85
C ALA A 303 4.77 19.54 19.78
N ARG A 304 6.03 19.28 19.37
CA ARG A 304 7.25 19.45 20.18
C ARG A 304 7.28 18.61 21.47
N LYS A 305 6.57 17.48 21.50
CA LYS A 305 6.48 16.55 22.65
C LYS A 305 7.44 15.38 22.50
N LEU A 306 8.76 15.64 22.46
CA LEU A 306 9.79 14.62 22.22
C LEU A 306 9.82 13.50 23.29
N ASP A 307 9.49 13.83 24.54
CA ASP A 307 9.40 12.82 25.60
C ASP A 307 8.32 11.78 25.32
N ARG A 308 7.21 12.21 24.69
CA ARG A 308 6.17 11.27 24.28
C ARG A 308 6.64 10.36 23.14
N VAL A 309 7.47 10.87 22.22
CA VAL A 309 8.08 10.02 21.18
C VAL A 309 8.91 8.91 21.84
N ARG A 310 9.76 9.23 22.84
CA ARG A 310 10.54 8.24 23.59
C ARG A 310 9.65 7.22 24.32
N GLN A 311 8.56 7.69 24.96
CA GLN A 311 7.59 6.81 25.60
C GLN A 311 6.90 5.89 24.57
N GLY A 312 6.56 6.41 23.39
CA GLY A 312 5.98 5.63 22.30
C GLY A 312 6.90 4.51 21.83
N PHE A 313 8.19 4.78 21.66
CA PHE A 313 9.17 3.74 21.31
C PHE A 313 9.20 2.61 22.34
N ARG A 314 9.31 2.92 23.61
CA ARG A 314 9.26 1.89 24.69
C ARG A 314 7.96 1.09 24.66
N CYS A 315 6.83 1.75 24.39
CA CYS A 315 5.56 1.02 24.27
C CYS A 315 5.52 0.14 23.01
N ALA A 316 6.09 0.60 21.89
CA ALA A 316 6.16 -0.18 20.66
C ALA A 316 7.03 -1.43 20.82
N ASP A 317 8.18 -1.31 21.52
CA ASP A 317 9.06 -2.46 21.83
C ASP A 317 8.37 -3.53 22.72
N VAL A 318 7.38 -3.14 23.51
CA VAL A 318 6.59 -4.08 24.34
C VAL A 318 5.46 -4.73 23.54
N ILE A 319 4.99 -4.07 22.48
CA ILE A 319 3.91 -4.58 21.61
C ILE A 319 4.46 -5.57 20.57
N GLY A 320 5.69 -5.34 20.07
CA GLY A 320 6.38 -6.17 19.06
C GLY A 320 7.19 -7.28 19.66
#